data_bb0789adf69ca1584743e44ee0dd10da
#
_entry.id   bb0789adf69ca1584743e44ee0dd10da
#
_cell.length_a   1.000
_cell.length_b   1.000
_cell.length_c   1.000
_cell.angle_alpha   90.00
_cell.angle_beta   90.00
_cell.angle_gamma   90.00
#
_symmetry.space_group_name_H-M   'P 1'
#
loop_
_entity.id
_entity.type
_entity.pdbx_description
1 polymer ?
#
loop_
_entity_poly.entity_id
_entity_poly.type
_entity_poly.pdbx_seq_one_letter_code
_entity_poly.pdbx_strand_id
1 'polypeptide(L)' 'MNKRLFEEIPDRRDTHSLKWAKYRGRDILPLWVADMDFKSPPEVVNEAKKAAEFGNFGYFRTPDSLTEVVIQRSL' A
#
# COMPACT_ATOMS: atom_id res chain seq x y z
N MET A 1 7.98 3.97 -15.12
CA MET A 1 7.03 4.30 -14.05
C MET A 1 6.10 5.39 -14.51
N ASN A 2 4.81 5.24 -14.31
CA ASN A 2 3.82 6.22 -14.69
C ASN A 2 3.89 7.44 -13.77
N LYS A 3 4.07 8.64 -14.32
CA LYS A 3 4.10 9.89 -13.53
C LYS A 3 2.83 10.09 -12.71
N ARG A 4 1.69 9.65 -13.21
CA ARG A 4 0.40 9.77 -12.50
C ARG A 4 0.37 9.03 -11.17
N LEU A 5 1.22 8.03 -11.01
CA LEU A 5 1.32 7.31 -9.74
C LEU A 5 1.62 8.26 -8.56
N PHE A 6 2.40 9.32 -8.82
CA PHE A 6 2.77 10.30 -7.81
C PHE A 6 1.99 11.60 -7.90
N GLU A 7 1.12 11.76 -8.89
CA GLU A 7 0.30 12.95 -9.08
C GLU A 7 -1.14 12.76 -8.60
N GLU A 8 -1.62 11.52 -8.60
CA GLU A 8 -2.98 11.17 -8.18
C GLU A 8 -2.95 10.67 -6.75
N ILE A 9 -3.59 11.39 -5.86
CA ILE A 9 -3.68 11.06 -4.44
C ILE A 9 -5.11 10.66 -4.13
N PRO A 10 -5.36 9.39 -3.70
CA PRO A 10 -6.70 8.99 -3.32
C PRO A 10 -7.17 9.76 -2.09
N ASP A 11 -8.43 10.13 -2.08
CA ASP A 11 -9.05 10.79 -0.93
C ASP A 11 -9.41 9.75 0.11
N ARG A 12 -8.72 9.77 1.26
CA ARG A 12 -8.93 8.83 2.35
C ARG A 12 -9.56 9.47 3.59
N ARG A 13 -10.10 10.71 3.47
CA ARG A 13 -10.55 11.48 4.63
C ARG A 13 -11.66 10.79 5.42
N ASP A 14 -12.59 10.13 4.74
CA ASP A 14 -13.71 9.45 5.39
C ASP A 14 -13.58 7.92 5.33
N THR A 15 -12.35 7.44 5.43
CA THR A 15 -12.04 6.01 5.46
C THR A 15 -11.59 5.61 6.87
N HIS A 16 -11.24 4.33 7.04
CA HIS A 16 -10.64 3.84 8.27
C HIS A 16 -9.12 4.04 8.33
N SER A 17 -8.55 4.88 7.46
CA SER A 17 -7.13 5.22 7.51
C SER A 17 -6.78 5.85 8.86
N LEU A 18 -5.86 5.25 9.58
CA LEU A 18 -5.40 5.76 10.88
C LEU A 18 -4.88 7.19 10.76
N LYS A 19 -4.10 7.45 9.71
CA LYS A 19 -3.51 8.76 9.45
C LYS A 19 -4.55 9.85 9.32
N TRP A 20 -5.58 9.61 8.51
CA TRP A 20 -6.61 10.60 8.22
C TRP A 20 -7.76 10.62 9.23
N ALA A 21 -7.99 9.51 9.93
CA ALA A 21 -9.06 9.42 10.91
C ALA A 21 -8.78 10.28 12.16
N LYS A 22 -7.53 10.49 12.51
CA LYS A 22 -7.14 11.24 13.71
C LYS A 22 -7.72 12.67 13.73
N TYR A 23 -7.75 13.32 12.57
CA TYR A 23 -8.24 14.69 12.46
C TYR A 23 -9.54 14.79 11.66
N ARG A 24 -10.34 13.74 11.71
CA ARG A 24 -11.60 13.68 10.96
C ARG A 24 -12.49 14.88 11.28
N GLY A 25 -13.04 15.51 10.23
CA GLY A 25 -13.90 16.67 10.36
C GLY A 25 -13.16 17.98 10.61
N ARG A 26 -11.83 17.98 10.61
CA ARG A 26 -11.00 19.17 10.82
C ARG A 26 -10.16 19.42 9.56
N ASP A 27 -9.91 20.68 9.27
CA ASP A 27 -9.07 21.09 8.14
C ASP A 27 -7.60 21.05 8.55
N ILE A 28 -7.09 19.85 8.74
CA ILE A 28 -5.70 19.60 9.14
C ILE A 28 -5.09 18.60 8.17
N LEU A 29 -3.93 18.96 7.63
CA LEU A 29 -3.14 18.06 6.79
C LEU A 29 -2.31 17.16 7.70
N PRO A 30 -2.59 15.84 7.75
CA PRO A 30 -1.89 14.94 8.67
C PRO A 30 -0.46 14.64 8.19
N LEU A 31 0.50 14.83 9.09
CA LEU A 31 1.92 14.55 8.85
C LEU A 31 2.55 13.79 10.02
N TRP A 32 1.73 13.16 10.86
CA TRP A 32 2.16 12.62 12.15
C TRP A 32 2.64 11.17 12.10
N VAL A 33 2.38 10.46 11.03
CA VAL A 33 2.70 9.04 10.90
C VAL A 33 3.30 8.76 9.52
N ALA A 34 4.23 7.82 9.46
CA ALA A 34 4.88 7.41 8.21
C ALA A 34 3.92 6.56 7.37
N ASP A 35 3.07 7.21 6.62
CA ASP A 35 2.05 6.61 5.78
C ASP A 35 1.92 7.49 4.54
N MET A 36 2.35 6.97 3.40
CA MET A 36 2.32 7.73 2.15
C MET A 36 0.90 7.78 1.58
N ASP A 37 0.56 8.92 0.98
CA ASP A 37 -0.75 9.12 0.39
C ASP A 37 -0.87 8.60 -1.05
N PHE A 38 0.21 8.10 -1.61
CA PHE A 38 0.22 7.58 -2.96
C PHE A 38 -0.32 6.16 -3.01
N LYS A 39 -0.94 5.80 -4.14
CA LYS A 39 -1.32 4.42 -4.39
C LYS A 39 -0.08 3.55 -4.57
N SER A 40 -0.20 2.28 -4.21
CA SER A 40 0.82 1.28 -4.55
C SER A 40 0.92 1.09 -6.05
N PRO A 41 2.07 0.66 -6.58
CA PRO A 41 2.20 0.34 -8.00
C PRO A 41 1.14 -0.66 -8.46
N PRO A 42 0.70 -0.57 -9.73
CA PRO A 42 -0.33 -1.49 -10.26
C PRO A 42 0.01 -2.97 -10.09
N GLU A 43 1.29 -3.32 -10.19
CA GLU A 43 1.75 -4.71 -10.01
C GLU A 43 1.43 -5.23 -8.61
N VAL A 44 1.63 -4.39 -7.59
CA VAL A 44 1.32 -4.75 -6.19
C VAL A 44 -0.18 -4.89 -6.00
N VAL A 45 -0.97 -3.94 -6.53
CA VAL A 45 -2.43 -3.98 -6.43
C VAL A 45 -2.98 -5.22 -7.13
N ASN A 46 -2.46 -5.58 -8.29
CA ASN A 46 -2.90 -6.76 -9.04
C ASN A 46 -2.60 -8.05 -8.30
N GLU A 47 -1.47 -8.17 -7.64
CA GLU A 47 -1.15 -9.34 -6.81
C GLU A 47 -2.09 -9.45 -5.60
N ALA A 48 -2.43 -8.33 -4.97
CA ALA A 48 -3.39 -8.30 -3.87
C ALA A 48 -4.78 -8.74 -4.36
N LYS A 49 -5.19 -8.31 -5.56
CA LYS A 49 -6.46 -8.74 -6.16
C LYS A 49 -6.50 -10.25 -6.38
N LYS A 50 -5.43 -10.84 -6.89
CA LYS A 50 -5.33 -12.28 -7.08
C LYS A 50 -5.49 -13.03 -5.78
N ALA A 51 -4.83 -12.56 -4.72
CA ALA A 51 -4.95 -13.17 -3.40
C ALA A 51 -6.38 -13.08 -2.86
N ALA A 52 -7.04 -11.93 -3.05
CA ALA A 52 -8.42 -11.73 -2.62
C ALA A 52 -9.38 -12.63 -3.40
N GLU A 53 -9.19 -12.78 -4.70
CA GLU A 53 -10.02 -13.64 -5.54
C GLU A 53 -9.85 -15.12 -5.18
N PHE A 54 -8.64 -15.53 -4.82
CA PHE A 54 -8.38 -16.89 -4.35
C PHE A 54 -9.15 -17.17 -3.06
N GLY A 55 -9.25 -16.19 -2.18
CA GLY A 55 -10.18 -16.21 -1.04
C GLY A 55 -9.75 -17.01 0.17
N ASN A 56 -8.52 -17.53 0.19
CA ASN A 56 -8.00 -18.26 1.35
C ASN A 56 -6.85 -17.45 1.97
N PHE A 57 -6.99 -17.07 3.22
CA PHE A 57 -6.07 -16.19 3.93
C PHE A 57 -5.37 -16.91 5.08
N GLY A 58 -4.87 -18.10 4.81
CA GLY A 58 -4.12 -18.89 5.79
C GLY A 58 -2.68 -18.40 5.98
N TYR A 59 -1.93 -19.16 6.72
CA TYR A 59 -0.50 -18.90 6.88
C TYR A 59 0.27 -19.33 5.64
N PHE A 60 1.24 -18.54 5.26
CA PHE A 60 2.06 -18.81 4.09
C PHE A 60 3.53 -18.95 4.47
N ARG A 61 4.20 -19.80 3.73
CA ARG A 61 5.65 -19.91 3.78
C ARG A 61 6.26 -18.84 2.86
N THR A 62 7.34 -18.21 3.29
CA THR A 62 8.07 -17.27 2.44
C THR A 62 8.60 -17.98 1.20
N PRO A 63 8.20 -17.54 -0.01
CA PRO A 63 8.74 -18.16 -1.24
C PRO A 63 10.24 -17.87 -1.40
N ASP A 64 10.97 -18.84 -1.94
CA ASP A 64 12.40 -18.67 -2.21
C ASP A 64 12.67 -17.50 -3.15
N SER A 65 11.77 -17.27 -4.10
CA SER A 65 11.86 -16.15 -5.03
C SER A 65 11.89 -14.79 -4.35
N LEU A 66 11.19 -14.64 -3.23
CA LEU A 66 11.22 -13.38 -2.47
C LEU A 66 12.62 -13.16 -1.86
N THR A 67 13.18 -14.19 -1.26
CA THR A 67 14.54 -14.14 -0.69
C THR A 67 15.56 -13.76 -1.76
N GLU A 68 15.46 -14.38 -2.93
CA GLU A 68 16.36 -14.09 -4.05
C GLU A 68 16.28 -12.64 -4.50
N VAL A 69 15.05 -12.10 -4.64
CA VAL A 69 14.85 -10.71 -5.04
C VAL A 69 15.46 -9.74 -4.02
N VAL A 70 15.26 -10.00 -2.73
CA VAL A 70 15.82 -9.15 -1.68
C VAL A 70 17.34 -9.17 -1.71
N ILE A 71 17.95 -10.36 -1.89
CA ILE A 71 19.41 -10.49 -2.01
C ILE A 71 19.92 -9.72 -3.22
N GLN A 72 19.28 -9.87 -4.37
CA GLN A 72 19.67 -9.18 -5.60
C GLN A 72 19.67 -7.66 -5.44
N ARG A 73 18.64 -7.13 -4.77
CA ARG A 73 18.51 -5.68 -4.55
C ARG A 73 19.53 -5.14 -3.56
N SER A 74 20.05 -5.97 -2.69
CA SER A 74 20.98 -5.57 -1.62
C SER A 74 22.45 -5.66 -2.01
N LEU A 75 22.76 -6.21 -3.18
CA LEU A 75 24.15 -6.37 -3.66
C LEU A 75 24.72 -5.10 -4.30
#